data_82ac86168243f5f980971d7f41635651
#
_entry.id   82ac86168243f5f980971d7f41635651
#
_cell.length_a   1.000
_cell.length_b   1.000
_cell.length_c   1.000
_cell.angle_alpha   90.00
_cell.angle_beta   90.00
_cell.angle_gamma   90.00
#
_symmetry.space_group_name_H-M   'P 1'
#
loop_
_entity.id
_entity.type
_entity.pdbx_description
1 polymer ?
#
loop_
_entity_poly.entity_id
_entity_poly.type
_entity_poly.pdbx_seq_one_letter_code
_entity_poly.pdbx_strand_id
1 'polypeptide(L)'
;MKKVHLQYGHDGLEISLPSERVTVLEPRFVPGLPDEAAAFREAVRQPIQSRPLGELIGAKDRVAIVIADLTRPLPSDRLLPWLLEEIAHVPDEQVVILNGTGSHRINTAEELERMVGAEVLRRCRVVNHNSHDRSTMAVAGRTPEGREVLLQRDYVEADKRIVLGFIEPHFMAGFSGGYKGIFPAIADIDSIIHYHRAEVIGDPRSTWAVLEGNPTQEQIRAYGSLIPVDFCINVTLNRRREITRFFCGEVIAAHEEGCRFSKATAMVACPEPFPIVVTTNSGYPLDQNLYQAVKGMSAAAQITTPGGLILAASRCNDGFPDHGNFKKLLFEHPTPEAILETVLAPGFLLFDQWEAQLLAMIRRQARVGLYSELS
;
A
#
# COMPACT_ATOMS: atom_id res chain seq x y z
N MET A 1 -16.20 28.50 17.54
CA MET A 1 -16.02 27.05 17.37
C MET A 1 -15.94 26.75 15.89
N LYS A 2 -14.94 26.00 15.44
CA LYS A 2 -14.81 25.49 14.06
C LYS A 2 -15.30 24.06 14.03
N LYS A 3 -16.28 23.77 13.19
CA LYS A 3 -16.72 22.41 12.92
C LYS A 3 -15.76 21.73 11.98
N VAL A 4 -15.33 20.52 12.32
CA VAL A 4 -14.44 19.68 11.50
C VAL A 4 -15.10 18.32 11.35
N HIS A 5 -15.20 17.84 10.12
CA HIS A 5 -15.66 16.51 9.81
C HIS A 5 -14.47 15.57 9.71
N LEU A 6 -14.42 14.58 10.58
CA LEU A 6 -13.41 13.51 10.59
C LEU A 6 -13.95 12.29 9.85
N GLN A 7 -13.12 11.64 9.05
CA GLN A 7 -13.46 10.34 8.47
C GLN A 7 -13.42 9.27 9.60
N TYR A 8 -14.56 8.64 9.87
CA TYR A 8 -14.72 7.66 10.95
C TYR A 8 -15.83 6.67 10.56
N GLY A 9 -15.53 5.39 10.47
CA GLY A 9 -16.46 4.40 9.95
C GLY A 9 -17.04 4.80 8.59
N HIS A 10 -18.32 4.53 8.39
CA HIS A 10 -19.05 4.91 7.17
C HIS A 10 -19.60 6.33 7.21
N ASP A 11 -19.96 6.81 8.41
CA ASP A 11 -20.78 8.01 8.59
C ASP A 11 -19.96 9.26 8.91
N GLY A 12 -18.70 9.10 9.29
CA GLY A 12 -17.85 10.17 9.78
C GLY A 12 -18.17 10.60 11.22
N LEU A 13 -17.41 11.59 11.72
CA LEU A 13 -17.57 12.16 13.04
C LEU A 13 -17.42 13.69 12.96
N GLU A 14 -18.47 14.43 13.33
CA GLU A 14 -18.39 15.88 13.42
C GLU A 14 -17.89 16.30 14.81
N ILE A 15 -16.81 17.08 14.86
CA ILE A 15 -16.28 17.63 16.10
C ILE A 15 -16.27 19.15 16.05
N SER A 16 -16.36 19.81 17.21
CA SER A 16 -16.30 21.26 17.34
C SER A 16 -15.06 21.67 18.13
N LEU A 17 -14.17 22.42 17.51
CA LEU A 17 -12.91 22.85 18.10
C LEU A 17 -12.85 24.38 18.24
N PRO A 18 -12.04 24.93 19.18
CA PRO A 18 -11.83 26.38 19.31
C PRO A 18 -11.23 26.97 18.03
N SER A 19 -11.97 27.85 17.33
CA SER A 19 -11.62 28.35 16.00
C SER A 19 -10.26 29.05 15.90
N GLU A 20 -9.87 29.77 16.94
CA GLU A 20 -8.66 30.61 16.95
C GLU A 20 -7.34 29.85 17.09
N ARG A 21 -7.40 28.55 17.42
CA ARG A 21 -6.24 27.69 17.72
C ARG A 21 -6.20 26.41 16.91
N VAL A 22 -6.95 26.34 15.80
CA VAL A 22 -7.07 25.13 15.00
C VAL A 22 -6.61 25.38 13.57
N THR A 23 -5.60 24.65 13.16
CA THR A 23 -5.18 24.50 11.77
C THR A 23 -5.71 23.17 11.25
N VAL A 24 -6.41 23.18 10.13
CA VAL A 24 -6.83 21.96 9.42
C VAL A 24 -5.88 21.76 8.26
N LEU A 25 -5.17 20.63 8.26
CA LEU A 25 -4.27 20.23 7.19
C LEU A 25 -5.01 19.22 6.30
N GLU A 26 -5.21 19.60 5.06
CA GLU A 26 -5.85 18.73 4.06
C GLU A 26 -4.97 18.63 2.81
N PRO A 27 -4.87 17.45 2.19
CA PRO A 27 -4.23 17.30 0.88
C PRO A 27 -4.86 18.24 -0.16
N ARG A 28 -4.06 18.65 -1.13
CA ARG A 28 -4.56 19.44 -2.25
C ARG A 28 -5.58 18.62 -3.06
N PHE A 29 -6.79 19.12 -3.19
CA PHE A 29 -7.77 18.47 -4.07
C PHE A 29 -7.36 18.62 -5.54
N VAL A 30 -7.21 17.49 -6.20
CA VAL A 30 -6.98 17.40 -7.65
C VAL A 30 -8.27 16.84 -8.27
N PRO A 31 -8.89 17.54 -9.24
CA PRO A 31 -10.04 17.00 -9.97
C PRO A 31 -9.70 15.68 -10.67
N GLY A 32 -10.70 14.80 -10.76
CA GLY A 32 -10.59 13.60 -11.60
C GLY A 32 -10.44 13.94 -13.07
N LEU A 33 -9.92 13.01 -13.84
CA LEU A 33 -9.82 13.10 -15.29
C LEU A 33 -11.25 13.14 -15.89
N PRO A 34 -11.51 14.00 -16.89
CA PRO A 34 -12.84 14.10 -17.48
C PRO A 34 -13.25 12.86 -18.29
N ASP A 35 -12.27 12.15 -18.86
CA ASP A 35 -12.43 10.86 -19.54
C ASP A 35 -11.25 9.96 -19.15
N GLU A 36 -11.49 9.13 -18.13
CA GLU A 36 -10.45 8.23 -17.60
C GLU A 36 -10.03 7.17 -18.64
N ALA A 37 -10.96 6.67 -19.46
CA ALA A 37 -10.69 5.65 -20.47
C ALA A 37 -9.84 6.20 -21.62
N ALA A 38 -10.12 7.39 -22.09
CA ALA A 38 -9.30 8.06 -23.13
C ALA A 38 -7.89 8.35 -22.58
N ALA A 39 -7.78 8.86 -21.35
CA ALA A 39 -6.51 9.14 -20.71
C ALA A 39 -5.70 7.87 -20.46
N PHE A 40 -6.35 6.76 -20.11
CA PHE A 40 -5.70 5.45 -20.00
C PHE A 40 -5.07 5.04 -21.34
N ARG A 41 -5.87 5.06 -22.43
CA ARG A 41 -5.38 4.68 -23.78
C ARG A 41 -4.22 5.55 -24.21
N GLU A 42 -4.28 6.85 -23.96
CA GLU A 42 -3.16 7.75 -24.25
C GLU A 42 -1.91 7.35 -23.45
N ALA A 43 -2.05 7.13 -22.13
CA ALA A 43 -0.93 6.82 -21.26
C ALA A 43 -0.22 5.50 -21.61
N VAL A 44 -0.97 4.47 -22.05
CA VAL A 44 -0.35 3.18 -22.42
C VAL A 44 0.21 3.17 -23.85
N ARG A 45 -0.22 4.10 -24.71
CA ARG A 45 0.28 4.29 -26.08
C ARG A 45 1.43 5.28 -26.17
N GLN A 46 1.56 6.19 -25.20
CA GLN A 46 2.66 7.15 -25.06
C GLN A 46 3.30 7.02 -23.67
N PRO A 47 3.88 5.84 -23.35
CA PRO A 47 4.35 5.55 -22.01
C PRO A 47 5.67 6.26 -21.67
N ILE A 48 5.95 6.33 -20.38
CA ILE A 48 7.18 6.87 -19.81
C ILE A 48 8.31 5.85 -20.02
N GLN A 49 9.33 6.22 -20.78
CA GLN A 49 10.56 5.43 -21.03
C GLN A 49 10.31 3.96 -21.43
N SER A 50 9.24 3.71 -22.18
CA SER A 50 8.87 2.37 -22.66
C SER A 50 8.30 2.46 -24.08
N ARG A 51 8.18 1.32 -24.77
CA ARG A 51 7.37 1.20 -25.98
C ARG A 51 5.89 1.14 -25.61
N PRO A 52 4.98 1.47 -26.54
CA PRO A 52 3.55 1.27 -26.35
C PRO A 52 3.23 -0.15 -25.88
N LEU A 53 2.26 -0.27 -24.96
CA LEU A 53 1.90 -1.55 -24.34
C LEU A 53 1.57 -2.62 -25.39
N GLY A 54 0.75 -2.29 -26.40
CA GLY A 54 0.36 -3.24 -27.45
C GLY A 54 1.52 -3.73 -28.33
N GLU A 55 2.66 -3.03 -28.34
CA GLU A 55 3.88 -3.45 -29.05
C GLU A 55 4.81 -4.32 -28.20
N LEU A 56 4.63 -4.29 -26.86
CA LEU A 56 5.44 -5.08 -25.94
C LEU A 56 4.94 -6.50 -25.75
N ILE A 57 3.64 -6.70 -25.93
CA ILE A 57 2.96 -7.96 -25.67
C ILE A 57 2.67 -8.66 -27.01
N GLY A 58 3.17 -9.84 -27.19
CA GLY A 58 2.90 -10.65 -28.37
C GLY A 58 1.65 -11.53 -28.22
N ALA A 59 0.98 -11.89 -29.33
CA ALA A 59 -0.24 -12.70 -29.34
C ALA A 59 -0.09 -14.11 -28.74
N LYS A 60 1.16 -14.59 -28.54
CA LYS A 60 1.44 -15.91 -27.97
C LYS A 60 2.00 -15.84 -26.56
N ASP A 61 2.17 -14.65 -26.01
CA ASP A 61 2.75 -14.46 -24.68
C ASP A 61 1.75 -14.90 -23.59
N ARG A 62 2.24 -15.60 -22.59
CA ARG A 62 1.54 -15.79 -21.34
C ARG A 62 1.71 -14.53 -20.50
N VAL A 63 0.63 -13.87 -20.19
CA VAL A 63 0.63 -12.55 -19.54
C VAL A 63 0.17 -12.68 -18.09
N ALA A 64 1.02 -12.24 -17.14
CA ALA A 64 0.65 -12.09 -15.74
C ALA A 64 0.38 -10.62 -15.43
N ILE A 65 -0.82 -10.32 -14.94
CA ILE A 65 -1.25 -8.98 -14.52
C ILE A 65 -1.37 -8.99 -13.00
N VAL A 66 -0.57 -8.19 -12.30
CA VAL A 66 -0.65 -8.09 -10.83
C VAL A 66 -1.46 -6.88 -10.44
N ILE A 67 -2.44 -7.07 -9.55
CA ILE A 67 -3.28 -6.02 -8.96
C ILE A 67 -3.12 -6.00 -7.44
N ALA A 68 -3.45 -4.86 -6.82
CA ALA A 68 -3.51 -4.76 -5.37
C ALA A 68 -4.80 -5.40 -4.83
N ASP A 69 -4.75 -5.88 -3.59
CA ASP A 69 -5.89 -6.45 -2.87
C ASP A 69 -6.91 -5.38 -2.42
N LEU A 70 -8.00 -5.83 -1.79
CA LEU A 70 -9.12 -5.00 -1.32
C LEU A 70 -8.68 -3.85 -0.40
N THR A 71 -7.55 -3.97 0.31
CA THR A 71 -7.07 -2.94 1.24
C THR A 71 -6.51 -1.70 0.52
N ARG A 72 -6.46 -1.71 -0.81
CA ARG A 72 -6.05 -0.56 -1.62
C ARG A 72 -7.20 -0.08 -2.51
N PRO A 73 -7.38 1.23 -2.66
CA PRO A 73 -8.46 1.79 -3.47
C PRO A 73 -8.15 1.75 -4.99
N LEU A 74 -7.38 0.76 -5.45
CA LEU A 74 -7.08 0.60 -6.87
C LEU A 74 -8.38 0.31 -7.64
N PRO A 75 -8.74 1.11 -8.68
CA PRO A 75 -9.96 0.92 -9.45
C PRO A 75 -9.78 -0.19 -10.51
N SER A 76 -9.52 -1.43 -10.05
CA SER A 76 -9.24 -2.57 -10.93
C SER A 76 -10.42 -2.93 -11.83
N ASP A 77 -11.64 -2.68 -11.38
CA ASP A 77 -12.89 -2.83 -12.13
C ASP A 77 -12.95 -1.97 -13.38
N ARG A 78 -12.30 -0.81 -13.38
CA ARG A 78 -12.17 0.10 -14.55
C ARG A 78 -10.91 -0.19 -15.36
N LEU A 79 -9.79 -0.39 -14.68
CA LEU A 79 -8.47 -0.54 -15.34
C LEU A 79 -8.34 -1.85 -16.12
N LEU A 80 -8.85 -2.97 -15.57
CA LEU A 80 -8.70 -4.28 -16.20
C LEU A 80 -9.45 -4.39 -17.53
N PRO A 81 -10.72 -3.96 -17.68
CA PRO A 81 -11.38 -3.95 -18.98
C PRO A 81 -10.61 -3.15 -20.03
N TRP A 82 -10.14 -1.95 -19.71
CA TRP A 82 -9.36 -1.13 -20.66
C TRP A 82 -8.01 -1.76 -21.00
N LEU A 83 -7.36 -2.40 -20.03
CA LEU A 83 -6.11 -3.12 -20.27
C LEU A 83 -6.32 -4.31 -21.21
N LEU A 84 -7.36 -5.11 -20.95
CA LEU A 84 -7.70 -6.26 -21.80
C LEU A 84 -8.09 -5.86 -23.23
N GLU A 85 -8.69 -4.68 -23.42
CA GLU A 85 -8.92 -4.11 -24.76
C GLU A 85 -7.59 -3.77 -25.47
N GLU A 86 -6.61 -3.17 -24.79
CA GLU A 86 -5.31 -2.81 -25.40
C GLU A 86 -4.46 -4.03 -25.76
N ILE A 87 -4.67 -5.16 -25.10
CA ILE A 87 -3.99 -6.45 -25.39
C ILE A 87 -4.93 -7.49 -26.00
N ALA A 88 -6.02 -7.09 -26.66
CA ALA A 88 -7.04 -7.98 -27.20
C ALA A 88 -6.55 -8.98 -28.26
N HIS A 89 -5.32 -8.81 -28.76
CA HIS A 89 -4.65 -9.77 -29.62
C HIS A 89 -4.08 -10.98 -28.85
N VAL A 90 -4.06 -10.94 -27.51
CA VAL A 90 -3.69 -12.06 -26.63
C VAL A 90 -4.96 -12.81 -26.26
N PRO A 91 -5.05 -14.14 -26.47
CA PRO A 91 -6.19 -14.93 -26.01
C PRO A 91 -6.40 -14.81 -24.48
N ASP A 92 -7.65 -14.71 -24.03
CA ASP A 92 -7.99 -14.54 -22.61
C ASP A 92 -7.43 -15.70 -21.74
N GLU A 93 -7.33 -16.93 -22.25
CA GLU A 93 -6.75 -18.09 -21.58
C GLU A 93 -5.24 -18.00 -21.33
N GLN A 94 -4.56 -17.09 -22.01
CA GLN A 94 -3.13 -16.80 -21.79
C GLN A 94 -2.90 -15.67 -20.76
N VAL A 95 -3.98 -15.08 -20.27
CA VAL A 95 -3.92 -14.01 -19.29
C VAL A 95 -4.28 -14.52 -17.91
N VAL A 96 -3.41 -14.27 -16.92
CA VAL A 96 -3.70 -14.52 -15.51
C VAL A 96 -3.63 -13.21 -14.73
N ILE A 97 -4.62 -12.98 -13.86
CA ILE A 97 -4.68 -11.83 -12.97
C ILE A 97 -4.35 -12.33 -11.56
N LEU A 98 -3.34 -11.72 -10.95
CA LEU A 98 -2.83 -12.08 -9.63
C LEU A 98 -3.24 -11.00 -8.64
N ASN A 99 -4.11 -11.35 -7.69
CA ASN A 99 -4.46 -10.49 -6.58
C ASN A 99 -3.37 -10.54 -5.51
N GLY A 100 -2.61 -9.48 -5.37
CA GLY A 100 -1.45 -9.36 -4.49
C GLY A 100 -1.84 -9.03 -3.06
N THR A 101 -2.15 -10.04 -2.26
CA THR A 101 -2.57 -9.92 -0.86
C THR A 101 -1.41 -9.67 0.12
N GLY A 102 -0.18 -10.00 -0.29
CA GLY A 102 0.98 -9.96 0.62
C GLY A 102 0.74 -10.83 1.86
N SER A 103 0.82 -10.21 3.03
CA SER A 103 0.56 -10.85 4.32
C SER A 103 -0.91 -10.75 4.78
N HIS A 104 -1.79 -10.12 4.00
CA HIS A 104 -3.20 -10.02 4.33
C HIS A 104 -3.92 -11.35 4.06
N ARG A 105 -5.14 -11.50 4.63
CA ARG A 105 -6.00 -12.62 4.29
C ARG A 105 -6.34 -12.63 2.80
N ILE A 106 -6.60 -13.78 2.25
CA ILE A 106 -7.14 -13.90 0.90
C ILE A 106 -8.52 -13.24 0.80
N ASN A 107 -8.83 -12.65 -0.36
CA ASN A 107 -10.14 -12.05 -0.60
C ASN A 107 -11.19 -13.13 -0.92
N THR A 108 -12.44 -12.90 -0.51
CA THR A 108 -13.55 -13.79 -0.87
C THR A 108 -13.91 -13.68 -2.34
N ALA A 109 -14.73 -14.62 -2.85
CA ALA A 109 -15.20 -14.57 -4.22
C ALA A 109 -16.00 -13.28 -4.52
N GLU A 110 -16.85 -12.86 -3.58
CA GLU A 110 -17.65 -11.64 -3.69
C GLU A 110 -16.77 -10.37 -3.63
N GLU A 111 -15.69 -10.41 -2.85
CA GLU A 111 -14.71 -9.33 -2.81
C GLU A 111 -13.96 -9.22 -4.14
N LEU A 112 -13.51 -10.36 -4.70
CA LEU A 112 -12.86 -10.39 -6.01
C LEU A 112 -13.79 -9.87 -7.11
N GLU A 113 -15.05 -10.31 -7.12
CA GLU A 113 -16.02 -9.83 -8.11
C GLU A 113 -16.23 -8.32 -8.03
N ARG A 114 -16.30 -7.76 -6.84
CA ARG A 114 -16.37 -6.29 -6.65
C ARG A 114 -15.11 -5.56 -7.11
N MET A 115 -13.94 -6.19 -6.95
CA MET A 115 -12.64 -5.59 -7.29
C MET A 115 -12.34 -5.62 -8.79
N VAL A 116 -12.67 -6.71 -9.47
CA VAL A 116 -12.26 -6.92 -10.87
C VAL A 116 -13.43 -6.90 -11.85
N GLY A 117 -14.65 -7.06 -11.38
CA GLY A 117 -15.86 -7.15 -12.17
C GLY A 117 -16.17 -8.55 -12.70
N ALA A 118 -17.47 -8.86 -12.81
CA ALA A 118 -17.95 -10.19 -13.25
C ALA A 118 -17.49 -10.55 -14.67
N GLU A 119 -17.31 -9.58 -15.56
CA GLU A 119 -16.84 -9.82 -16.93
C GLU A 119 -15.40 -10.32 -16.93
N VAL A 120 -14.51 -9.67 -16.19
CA VAL A 120 -13.09 -10.06 -16.08
C VAL A 120 -12.96 -11.46 -15.49
N LEU A 121 -13.76 -11.78 -14.44
CA LEU A 121 -13.78 -13.11 -13.83
C LEU A 121 -14.23 -14.22 -14.81
N ARG A 122 -15.09 -13.90 -15.77
CA ARG A 122 -15.52 -14.88 -16.80
C ARG A 122 -14.47 -15.07 -17.90
N ARG A 123 -13.70 -14.03 -18.20
CA ARG A 123 -12.71 -14.04 -19.29
C ARG A 123 -11.38 -14.61 -18.85
N CYS A 124 -10.88 -14.20 -17.69
CA CYS A 124 -9.53 -14.48 -17.27
C CYS A 124 -9.51 -15.28 -15.95
N ARG A 125 -8.48 -16.09 -15.80
CA ARG A 125 -8.18 -16.73 -14.51
C ARG A 125 -7.69 -15.67 -13.51
N VAL A 126 -8.39 -15.54 -12.38
CA VAL A 126 -8.00 -14.64 -11.26
C VAL A 126 -7.53 -15.50 -10.09
N VAL A 127 -6.35 -15.22 -9.59
CA VAL A 127 -5.69 -15.99 -8.51
C VAL A 127 -5.48 -15.08 -7.30
N ASN A 128 -6.02 -15.49 -6.15
CA ASN A 128 -5.60 -14.92 -4.87
C ASN A 128 -4.21 -15.44 -4.52
N HIS A 129 -3.28 -14.55 -4.30
CA HIS A 129 -2.00 -14.93 -3.72
C HIS A 129 -2.20 -15.34 -2.25
N ASN A 130 -1.48 -16.37 -1.81
CA ASN A 130 -1.40 -16.78 -0.40
C ASN A 130 0.06 -16.92 -0.01
N SER A 131 0.58 -15.95 0.73
CA SER A 131 1.99 -15.92 1.13
C SER A 131 2.45 -17.10 1.98
N HIS A 132 1.52 -17.83 2.59
CA HIS A 132 1.78 -19.03 3.40
C HIS A 132 1.82 -20.32 2.56
N ASP A 133 1.30 -20.31 1.33
CA ASP A 133 1.25 -21.49 0.48
C ASP A 133 2.41 -21.53 -0.52
N ARG A 134 3.55 -22.02 -0.06
CA ARG A 134 4.77 -22.14 -0.89
C ARG A 134 4.60 -23.07 -2.10
N SER A 135 3.58 -23.96 -2.12
CA SER A 135 3.33 -24.85 -3.26
C SER A 135 2.89 -24.08 -4.52
N THR A 136 2.31 -22.89 -4.35
CA THR A 136 1.88 -21.99 -5.43
C THR A 136 2.97 -21.04 -5.92
N MET A 137 4.18 -21.13 -5.35
CA MET A 137 5.27 -20.20 -5.61
C MET A 137 6.43 -20.86 -6.37
N ALA A 138 7.30 -20.02 -6.91
CA ALA A 138 8.57 -20.43 -7.51
C ALA A 138 9.70 -19.49 -7.05
N VAL A 139 10.92 -19.97 -7.08
CA VAL A 139 12.11 -19.18 -6.72
C VAL A 139 12.32 -18.09 -7.80
N ALA A 140 12.20 -16.85 -7.39
CA ALA A 140 12.48 -15.68 -8.24
C ALA A 140 13.98 -15.33 -8.28
N GLY A 141 14.68 -15.57 -7.17
CA GLY A 141 16.10 -15.28 -7.04
C GLY A 141 16.55 -15.36 -5.57
N ARG A 142 17.66 -14.69 -5.28
CA ARG A 142 18.24 -14.63 -3.93
C ARG A 142 18.53 -13.19 -3.53
N THR A 143 18.39 -12.89 -2.23
CA THR A 143 18.86 -11.64 -1.65
C THR A 143 20.40 -11.58 -1.66
N PRO A 144 21.01 -10.39 -1.45
CA PRO A 144 22.47 -10.29 -1.28
C PRO A 144 23.04 -11.19 -0.18
N GLU A 145 22.26 -11.47 0.85
CA GLU A 145 22.61 -12.35 1.96
C GLU A 145 22.40 -13.84 1.64
N GLY A 146 21.99 -14.17 0.40
CA GLY A 146 21.84 -15.54 -0.09
C GLY A 146 20.46 -16.18 0.23
N ARG A 147 19.51 -15.48 0.84
CA ARG A 147 18.15 -15.99 1.09
C ARG A 147 17.36 -16.11 -0.20
N GLU A 148 16.65 -17.21 -0.36
CA GLU A 148 15.71 -17.35 -1.47
C GLU A 148 14.52 -16.40 -1.32
N VAL A 149 14.11 -15.79 -2.42
CA VAL A 149 12.87 -15.03 -2.56
C VAL A 149 11.95 -15.81 -3.48
N LEU A 150 10.78 -16.18 -2.97
CA LEU A 150 9.76 -16.83 -3.78
C LEU A 150 8.68 -15.83 -4.13
N LEU A 151 8.24 -15.89 -5.38
CA LEU A 151 7.10 -15.15 -5.89
C LEU A 151 6.05 -16.14 -6.42
N GLN A 152 4.83 -15.67 -6.59
CA GLN A 152 3.74 -16.45 -7.16
C GLN A 152 4.18 -17.06 -8.52
N ARG A 153 3.98 -18.37 -8.68
CA ARG A 153 4.51 -19.18 -9.81
C ARG A 153 4.07 -18.65 -11.17
N ASP A 154 2.80 -18.31 -11.32
CA ASP A 154 2.26 -17.79 -12.59
C ASP A 154 2.97 -16.47 -13.01
N TYR A 155 3.42 -15.65 -12.03
CA TYR A 155 4.21 -14.47 -12.31
C TYR A 155 5.62 -14.81 -12.77
N VAL A 156 6.26 -15.76 -12.08
CA VAL A 156 7.65 -16.17 -12.41
C VAL A 156 7.71 -16.81 -13.80
N GLU A 157 6.74 -17.63 -14.14
CA GLU A 157 6.69 -18.42 -15.39
C GLU A 157 6.05 -17.67 -16.56
N ALA A 158 5.48 -16.49 -16.36
CA ALA A 158 4.90 -15.69 -17.44
C ALA A 158 5.97 -15.21 -18.42
N ASP A 159 5.58 -15.01 -19.68
CA ASP A 159 6.44 -14.42 -20.71
C ASP A 159 6.44 -12.89 -20.60
N LYS A 160 5.31 -12.30 -20.18
CA LYS A 160 5.09 -10.89 -19.96
C LYS A 160 4.41 -10.59 -18.64
N ARG A 161 4.82 -9.50 -18.00
CA ARG A 161 4.39 -9.11 -16.65
C ARG A 161 3.98 -7.65 -16.63
N ILE A 162 2.73 -7.42 -16.21
CA ILE A 162 2.16 -6.08 -16.05
C ILE A 162 1.82 -5.89 -14.58
N VAL A 163 2.17 -4.74 -14.00
CA VAL A 163 1.77 -4.38 -12.64
C VAL A 163 0.85 -3.17 -12.65
N LEU A 164 -0.33 -3.30 -12.04
CA LEU A 164 -1.25 -2.21 -11.77
C LEU A 164 -1.04 -1.73 -10.34
N GLY A 165 -0.78 -0.44 -10.17
CA GLY A 165 -0.47 0.17 -8.90
C GLY A 165 -1.28 1.42 -8.61
N PHE A 166 -1.39 1.73 -7.33
CA PHE A 166 -1.93 2.98 -6.82
C PHE A 166 -0.82 3.70 -6.04
N ILE A 167 -0.52 4.94 -6.41
CA ILE A 167 0.54 5.72 -5.77
C ILE A 167 -0.04 6.68 -4.75
N GLU A 168 0.34 6.46 -3.51
CA GLU A 168 0.08 7.35 -2.37
C GLU A 168 1.30 7.36 -1.45
N PRO A 169 1.48 8.38 -0.59
CA PRO A 169 2.50 8.35 0.46
C PRO A 169 2.29 7.15 1.39
N HIS A 170 3.38 6.50 1.78
CA HIS A 170 3.36 5.29 2.60
C HIS A 170 4.30 5.43 3.79
N PHE A 171 3.82 5.06 4.97
CA PHE A 171 4.46 5.31 6.27
C PHE A 171 5.80 4.57 6.52
N MET A 172 6.14 3.55 5.72
CA MET A 172 7.42 2.87 5.75
C MET A 172 8.17 2.97 4.41
N ALA A 173 7.50 2.61 3.33
CA ALA A 173 8.11 2.51 2.00
C ALA A 173 8.21 3.85 1.25
N GLY A 174 7.88 4.97 1.88
CA GLY A 174 7.81 6.27 1.24
C GLY A 174 6.57 6.43 0.37
N PHE A 175 6.37 5.53 -0.59
CA PHE A 175 5.19 5.48 -1.47
C PHE A 175 4.77 4.04 -1.76
N SER A 176 3.49 3.86 -2.10
CA SER A 176 2.93 2.66 -2.72
C SER A 176 3.12 2.67 -4.24
N GLY A 177 2.69 1.63 -4.94
CA GLY A 177 2.84 1.48 -6.39
C GLY A 177 4.19 0.90 -6.82
N GLY A 178 4.44 0.86 -8.14
CA GLY A 178 5.66 0.31 -8.71
C GLY A 178 5.94 -1.12 -8.28
N TYR A 179 7.20 -1.43 -7.98
CA TYR A 179 7.61 -2.75 -7.52
C TYR A 179 6.94 -3.22 -6.22
N LYS A 180 6.31 -2.30 -5.44
CA LYS A 180 5.53 -2.70 -4.26
C LYS A 180 4.31 -3.56 -4.62
N GLY A 181 3.82 -3.48 -5.85
CA GLY A 181 2.82 -4.40 -6.39
C GLY A 181 3.34 -5.82 -6.63
N ILE A 182 4.66 -6.01 -6.67
CA ILE A 182 5.29 -7.33 -6.81
C ILE A 182 5.82 -7.81 -5.46
N PHE A 183 6.72 -7.08 -4.86
CA PHE A 183 7.25 -7.37 -3.53
C PHE A 183 6.83 -6.27 -2.54
N PRO A 184 6.13 -6.61 -1.45
CA PRO A 184 5.81 -7.94 -0.91
C PRO A 184 4.50 -8.56 -1.41
N ALA A 185 3.78 -7.97 -2.35
CA ALA A 185 2.39 -8.28 -2.67
C ALA A 185 2.14 -9.73 -3.12
N ILE A 186 3.08 -10.34 -3.85
CA ILE A 186 2.98 -11.74 -4.32
C ILE A 186 4.17 -12.61 -3.85
N ALA A 187 4.80 -12.23 -2.72
CA ALA A 187 5.95 -12.91 -2.16
C ALA A 187 5.57 -13.89 -1.04
N ASP A 188 6.48 -14.80 -0.72
CA ASP A 188 6.37 -15.71 0.42
C ASP A 188 6.46 -15.00 1.76
N ILE A 189 5.83 -15.56 2.79
CA ILE A 189 5.75 -14.95 4.13
C ILE A 189 7.12 -14.79 4.78
N ASP A 190 8.07 -15.70 4.56
CA ASP A 190 9.40 -15.60 5.16
C ASP A 190 10.18 -14.40 4.60
N SER A 191 10.05 -14.13 3.29
CA SER A 191 10.61 -12.94 2.64
C SER A 191 9.93 -11.67 3.14
N ILE A 192 8.60 -11.71 3.35
CA ILE A 192 7.83 -10.57 3.88
C ILE A 192 8.27 -10.23 5.31
N ILE A 193 8.42 -11.23 6.18
CA ILE A 193 8.86 -11.01 7.57
C ILE A 193 10.29 -10.45 7.58
N HIS A 194 11.19 -11.02 6.78
CA HIS A 194 12.58 -10.58 6.70
C HIS A 194 12.73 -9.12 6.23
N TYR A 195 11.97 -8.73 5.23
CA TYR A 195 11.93 -7.37 4.73
C TYR A 195 11.40 -6.36 5.77
N HIS A 196 10.52 -6.80 6.69
CA HIS A 196 9.98 -6.00 7.78
C HIS A 196 10.78 -6.14 9.09
N ARG A 197 12.04 -6.56 9.04
CA ARG A 197 12.86 -6.66 10.24
C ARG A 197 13.08 -5.31 10.91
N ALA A 198 13.29 -5.34 12.21
CA ALA A 198 13.21 -4.16 13.07
C ALA A 198 14.20 -3.04 12.71
N GLU A 199 15.41 -3.38 12.25
CA GLU A 199 16.41 -2.40 11.82
C GLU A 199 16.03 -1.67 10.53
N VAL A 200 15.28 -2.31 9.63
CA VAL A 200 14.77 -1.69 8.39
C VAL A 200 13.62 -0.74 8.70
N ILE A 201 12.68 -1.21 9.52
CA ILE A 201 11.51 -0.41 9.92
C ILE A 201 11.91 0.76 10.84
N GLY A 202 12.92 0.56 11.68
CA GLY A 202 13.44 1.59 12.60
C GLY A 202 14.36 2.62 11.96
N ASP A 203 14.76 2.46 10.69
CA ASP A 203 15.55 3.48 9.98
C ASP A 203 14.72 4.76 9.80
N PRO A 204 15.24 5.94 10.17
CA PRO A 204 14.48 7.20 10.06
C PRO A 204 14.10 7.57 8.62
N ARG A 205 14.74 6.96 7.62
CA ARG A 205 14.38 7.13 6.19
C ARG A 205 13.25 6.20 5.75
N SER A 206 12.93 5.15 6.52
CA SER A 206 11.75 4.30 6.32
C SER A 206 10.48 5.04 6.77
N THR A 207 10.11 6.10 6.05
CA THR A 207 9.02 7.02 6.44
C THR A 207 8.30 7.61 5.23
N TRP A 208 7.29 8.42 5.52
CA TRP A 208 6.42 9.07 4.54
C TRP A 208 7.17 9.87 3.49
N ALA A 209 6.83 9.64 2.21
CA ALA A 209 7.30 10.40 1.05
C ALA A 209 8.82 10.48 0.86
N VAL A 210 9.57 9.54 1.42
CA VAL A 210 11.01 9.35 1.20
C VAL A 210 11.22 8.14 0.29
N LEU A 211 11.82 8.35 -0.90
CA LEU A 211 12.20 7.31 -1.85
C LEU A 211 13.69 7.00 -1.78
N GLU A 212 14.50 8.03 -2.01
CA GLU A 212 15.96 7.91 -2.07
C GLU A 212 16.52 7.61 -0.69
N GLY A 213 17.33 6.58 -0.61
CA GLY A 213 17.94 6.12 0.64
C GLY A 213 16.96 5.48 1.64
N ASN A 214 15.69 5.28 1.29
CA ASN A 214 14.73 4.55 2.12
C ASN A 214 15.00 3.04 2.02
N PRO A 215 15.51 2.38 3.08
CA PRO A 215 15.92 0.98 3.01
C PRO A 215 14.74 0.02 2.75
N THR A 216 13.53 0.40 3.17
CA THR A 216 12.31 -0.34 2.84
C THR A 216 12.02 -0.31 1.35
N GLN A 217 12.11 0.87 0.72
CA GLN A 217 11.88 1.03 -0.72
C GLN A 217 12.99 0.38 -1.55
N GLU A 218 14.24 0.47 -1.11
CA GLU A 218 15.37 -0.16 -1.78
C GLU A 218 15.22 -1.69 -1.83
N GLN A 219 14.78 -2.31 -0.72
CA GLN A 219 14.52 -3.75 -0.71
C GLN A 219 13.32 -4.14 -1.58
N ILE A 220 12.24 -3.33 -1.59
CA ILE A 220 11.10 -3.52 -2.51
C ILE A 220 11.59 -3.56 -3.96
N ARG A 221 12.42 -2.59 -4.36
CA ARG A 221 12.97 -2.53 -5.71
C ARG A 221 13.90 -3.71 -5.99
N ALA A 222 14.81 -4.01 -5.07
CA ALA A 222 15.77 -5.10 -5.23
C ALA A 222 15.10 -6.47 -5.37
N TYR A 223 14.12 -6.77 -4.51
CA TYR A 223 13.47 -8.08 -4.52
C TYR A 223 12.36 -8.18 -5.58
N GLY A 224 11.63 -7.09 -5.82
CA GLY A 224 10.63 -7.04 -6.88
C GLY A 224 11.22 -7.12 -8.29
N SER A 225 12.46 -6.65 -8.49
CA SER A 225 13.15 -6.69 -9.78
C SER A 225 13.90 -8.00 -10.07
N LEU A 226 13.91 -8.96 -9.15
CA LEU A 226 14.48 -10.30 -9.41
C LEU A 226 13.86 -10.96 -10.64
N ILE A 227 12.58 -10.71 -10.87
CA ILE A 227 11.89 -11.03 -12.12
C ILE A 227 11.40 -9.71 -12.73
N PRO A 228 11.85 -9.31 -13.92
CA PRO A 228 11.52 -8.02 -14.52
C PRO A 228 10.02 -7.81 -14.73
N VAL A 229 9.53 -6.59 -14.48
CA VAL A 229 8.23 -6.11 -14.92
C VAL A 229 8.36 -5.52 -16.31
N ASP A 230 7.54 -5.98 -17.28
CA ASP A 230 7.59 -5.49 -18.66
C ASP A 230 6.87 -4.14 -18.80
N PHE A 231 5.80 -3.93 -18.05
CA PHE A 231 5.03 -2.68 -18.10
C PHE A 231 4.35 -2.38 -16.77
N CYS A 232 4.36 -1.12 -16.40
CA CYS A 232 3.75 -0.63 -15.17
C CYS A 232 2.59 0.34 -15.51
N ILE A 233 1.48 0.20 -14.81
CA ILE A 233 0.32 1.09 -14.88
C ILE A 233 0.01 1.56 -13.47
N ASN A 234 0.42 2.78 -13.14
CA ASN A 234 0.10 3.38 -11.84
C ASN A 234 -0.92 4.49 -11.99
N VAL A 235 -1.77 4.66 -10.99
CA VAL A 235 -2.72 5.76 -10.88
C VAL A 235 -2.55 6.51 -9.58
N THR A 236 -2.97 7.78 -9.56
CA THR A 236 -3.28 8.54 -8.36
C THR A 236 -4.77 8.83 -8.31
N LEU A 237 -5.33 8.90 -7.12
CA LEU A 237 -6.75 9.14 -6.88
C LEU A 237 -6.96 10.36 -5.99
N ASN A 238 -8.11 11.01 -6.14
CA ASN A 238 -8.58 11.99 -5.17
C ASN A 238 -9.50 11.33 -4.12
N ARG A 239 -9.96 12.12 -3.13
CA ARG A 239 -10.86 11.65 -2.05
C ARG A 239 -12.21 11.10 -2.53
N ARG A 240 -12.59 11.36 -3.80
CA ARG A 240 -13.80 10.81 -4.44
C ARG A 240 -13.53 9.52 -5.22
N ARG A 241 -12.28 8.99 -5.13
CA ARG A 241 -11.81 7.81 -5.88
C ARG A 241 -11.84 7.99 -7.40
N GLU A 242 -11.80 9.23 -7.87
CA GLU A 242 -11.63 9.58 -9.28
C GLU A 242 -10.14 9.49 -9.63
N ILE A 243 -9.80 8.93 -10.79
CA ILE A 243 -8.42 8.89 -11.26
C ILE A 243 -7.99 10.32 -11.62
N THR A 244 -6.90 10.77 -11.02
CA THR A 244 -6.39 12.14 -11.25
C THR A 244 -5.25 12.17 -12.27
N ARG A 245 -4.49 11.07 -12.40
CA ARG A 245 -3.43 10.92 -13.39
C ARG A 245 -2.99 9.46 -13.53
N PHE A 246 -2.52 9.12 -14.74
CA PHE A 246 -1.85 7.87 -15.07
C PHE A 246 -0.33 8.07 -15.14
N PHE A 247 0.41 7.04 -14.73
CA PHE A 247 1.87 6.93 -14.84
C PHE A 247 2.19 5.53 -15.36
N CYS A 248 2.34 5.39 -16.66
CA CYS A 248 2.47 4.12 -17.37
C CYS A 248 3.81 4.01 -18.05
N GLY A 249 4.40 2.82 -18.11
CA GLY A 249 5.65 2.56 -18.84
C GLY A 249 6.69 1.76 -18.06
N GLU A 250 7.97 2.20 -18.13
CA GLU A 250 9.05 1.58 -17.36
C GLU A 250 8.79 1.76 -15.86
N VAL A 251 8.92 0.67 -15.09
CA VAL A 251 8.39 0.59 -13.73
C VAL A 251 8.99 1.62 -12.76
N ILE A 252 10.30 1.89 -12.85
CA ILE A 252 10.96 2.84 -11.94
C ILE A 252 10.64 4.27 -12.38
N ALA A 253 10.81 4.59 -13.66
CA ALA A 253 10.60 5.93 -14.19
C ALA A 253 9.13 6.39 -14.01
N ALA A 254 8.17 5.52 -14.35
CA ALA A 254 6.75 5.80 -14.17
C ALA A 254 6.38 5.95 -12.68
N HIS A 255 6.90 5.09 -11.82
CA HIS A 255 6.68 5.17 -10.38
C HIS A 255 7.25 6.46 -9.79
N GLU A 256 8.49 6.83 -10.12
CA GLU A 256 9.11 8.06 -9.61
C GLU A 256 8.40 9.33 -10.06
N GLU A 257 7.89 9.37 -11.29
CA GLU A 257 7.06 10.50 -11.75
C GLU A 257 5.77 10.58 -10.95
N GLY A 258 5.11 9.43 -10.72
CA GLY A 258 3.92 9.34 -9.90
C GLY A 258 4.17 9.74 -8.44
N CYS A 259 5.30 9.35 -7.86
CA CYS A 259 5.69 9.74 -6.51
C CYS A 259 5.92 11.25 -6.39
N ARG A 260 6.58 11.88 -7.37
CA ARG A 260 6.74 13.35 -7.40
C ARG A 260 5.39 14.06 -7.43
N PHE A 261 4.47 13.59 -8.28
CA PHE A 261 3.11 14.12 -8.34
C PHE A 261 2.34 13.91 -7.04
N SER A 262 2.37 12.69 -6.49
CA SER A 262 1.72 12.34 -5.23
C SER A 262 2.27 13.18 -4.06
N LYS A 263 3.59 13.36 -3.98
CA LYS A 263 4.22 14.23 -2.97
C LYS A 263 3.70 15.67 -3.05
N ALA A 264 3.62 16.22 -4.26
CA ALA A 264 3.19 17.60 -4.48
C ALA A 264 1.69 17.84 -4.19
N THR A 265 0.88 16.79 -4.19
CA THR A 265 -0.59 16.89 -4.02
C THR A 265 -1.09 16.35 -2.68
N ALA A 266 -0.47 15.30 -2.14
CA ALA A 266 -0.91 14.63 -0.92
C ALA A 266 -0.16 15.09 0.33
N MET A 267 1.12 15.50 0.21
CA MET A 267 1.89 15.99 1.35
C MET A 267 1.64 17.47 1.57
N VAL A 268 1.29 17.83 2.79
CA VAL A 268 1.02 19.22 3.19
C VAL A 268 2.18 19.73 4.04
N ALA A 269 2.75 20.87 3.63
CA ALA A 269 3.81 21.51 4.41
C ALA A 269 3.25 21.99 5.75
N CYS A 270 3.95 21.62 6.82
CA CYS A 270 3.66 22.06 8.17
C CYS A 270 4.87 22.86 8.68
N PRO A 271 4.78 24.19 8.83
CA PRO A 271 5.93 25.03 9.20
C PRO A 271 6.40 24.80 10.65
N GLU A 272 5.48 24.43 11.53
CA GLU A 272 5.75 24.19 12.96
C GLU A 272 4.97 22.98 13.44
N PRO A 273 5.57 22.13 14.30
CA PRO A 273 4.84 21.02 14.91
C PRO A 273 3.82 21.53 15.93
N PHE A 274 2.78 20.74 16.17
CA PHE A 274 1.68 21.06 17.07
C PHE A 274 1.78 20.28 18.39
N PRO A 275 1.43 20.89 19.54
CA PRO A 275 1.38 20.19 20.83
C PRO A 275 0.24 19.16 20.90
N ILE A 276 -0.84 19.35 20.12
CA ILE A 276 -1.97 18.40 20.01
C ILE A 276 -2.31 18.24 18.53
N VAL A 277 -2.37 16.99 18.08
CA VAL A 277 -2.80 16.63 16.73
C VAL A 277 -3.99 15.69 16.80
N VAL A 278 -5.08 16.07 16.13
CA VAL A 278 -6.25 15.20 15.94
C VAL A 278 -6.15 14.58 14.56
N THR A 279 -6.27 13.26 14.47
CA THR A 279 -6.12 12.51 13.22
C THR A 279 -7.17 11.40 13.09
N THR A 280 -7.29 10.86 11.88
CA THR A 280 -8.08 9.65 11.59
C THR A 280 -7.26 8.69 10.74
N ASN A 281 -7.80 7.52 10.47
CA ASN A 281 -7.23 6.61 9.45
C ASN A 281 -8.17 6.50 8.22
N SER A 282 -8.72 7.62 7.75
CA SER A 282 -9.53 7.75 6.53
C SER A 282 -10.88 7.02 6.53
N GLY A 283 -11.39 6.59 7.71
CA GLY A 283 -12.67 5.90 7.82
C GLY A 283 -12.68 4.50 7.20
N TYR A 284 -13.88 3.96 6.97
CA TYR A 284 -14.05 2.59 6.44
C TYR A 284 -13.53 2.47 4.99
N PRO A 285 -12.79 1.39 4.66
CA PRO A 285 -12.44 0.23 5.48
C PRO A 285 -11.11 0.36 6.25
N LEU A 286 -10.44 1.51 6.21
CA LEU A 286 -9.09 1.67 6.73
C LEU A 286 -9.04 1.88 8.26
N ASP A 287 -10.18 2.11 8.90
CA ASP A 287 -10.27 2.32 10.36
C ASP A 287 -10.93 1.17 11.12
N GLN A 288 -11.02 -0.03 10.52
CA GLN A 288 -11.71 -1.19 11.08
C GLN A 288 -11.04 -1.78 12.33
N ASN A 289 -9.72 -1.65 12.45
CA ASN A 289 -8.97 -2.21 13.59
C ASN A 289 -7.79 -1.34 13.99
N LEU A 290 -7.26 -1.58 15.19
CA LEU A 290 -6.16 -0.80 15.75
C LEU A 290 -4.87 -0.91 14.91
N TYR A 291 -4.59 -2.07 14.33
CA TYR A 291 -3.42 -2.27 13.46
C TYR A 291 -3.41 -1.26 12.31
N GLN A 292 -4.53 -1.08 11.64
CA GLN A 292 -4.64 -0.10 10.56
C GLN A 292 -4.58 1.34 11.08
N ALA A 293 -5.16 1.63 12.26
CA ALA A 293 -5.19 2.97 12.85
C ALA A 293 -3.80 3.54 13.15
N VAL A 294 -2.80 2.69 13.38
CA VAL A 294 -1.39 3.11 13.59
C VAL A 294 -0.88 3.96 12.41
N LYS A 295 -1.35 3.73 11.19
CA LYS A 295 -0.96 4.53 10.01
C LYS A 295 -1.34 6.00 10.16
N GLY A 296 -2.58 6.26 10.59
CA GLY A 296 -3.04 7.63 10.88
C GLY A 296 -2.26 8.28 12.04
N MET A 297 -1.96 7.49 13.08
CA MET A 297 -1.10 7.96 14.19
C MET A 297 0.33 8.27 13.72
N SER A 298 0.88 7.46 12.81
CA SER A 298 2.20 7.69 12.21
C SER A 298 2.26 8.98 11.41
N ALA A 299 1.21 9.31 10.64
CA ALA A 299 1.12 10.58 9.94
C ALA A 299 1.07 11.77 10.92
N ALA A 300 0.27 11.66 11.98
CA ALA A 300 0.18 12.68 13.03
C ALA A 300 1.52 12.88 13.76
N ALA A 301 2.26 11.80 13.99
CA ALA A 301 3.56 11.87 14.67
C ALA A 301 4.58 12.73 13.92
N GLN A 302 4.47 12.86 12.57
CA GLN A 302 5.36 13.72 11.77
C GLN A 302 5.25 15.21 12.14
N ILE A 303 4.12 15.63 12.70
CA ILE A 303 3.81 17.02 13.00
C ILE A 303 3.47 17.27 14.48
N THR A 304 3.64 16.26 15.32
CA THR A 304 3.43 16.41 16.77
C THR A 304 4.75 16.79 17.46
N THR A 305 4.71 17.78 18.36
CA THR A 305 5.88 18.14 19.16
C THR A 305 6.31 16.97 20.06
N PRO A 306 7.61 16.78 20.33
CA PRO A 306 8.05 15.82 21.33
C PRO A 306 7.31 15.96 22.66
N GLY A 307 6.75 14.88 23.20
CA GLY A 307 5.92 14.88 24.41
C GLY A 307 4.49 15.38 24.21
N GLY A 308 4.10 15.75 22.99
CA GLY A 308 2.76 16.21 22.65
C GLY A 308 1.70 15.10 22.72
N LEU A 309 0.52 15.38 22.20
CA LEU A 309 -0.65 14.48 22.24
C LEU A 309 -1.18 14.23 20.83
N ILE A 310 -1.31 12.97 20.45
CA ILE A 310 -2.03 12.51 19.27
C ILE A 310 -3.40 11.97 19.73
N LEU A 311 -4.48 12.53 19.19
CA LEU A 311 -5.84 12.02 19.38
C LEU A 311 -6.31 11.39 18.07
N ALA A 312 -6.30 10.07 17.99
CA ALA A 312 -6.74 9.32 16.82
C ALA A 312 -8.22 8.93 16.96
N ALA A 313 -9.04 9.28 15.96
CA ALA A 313 -10.40 8.76 15.83
C ALA A 313 -10.40 7.64 14.78
N SER A 314 -10.67 6.42 15.22
CA SER A 314 -10.71 5.21 14.39
C SER A 314 -11.71 4.24 14.97
N ARG A 315 -12.66 3.77 14.18
CA ARG A 315 -13.81 3.00 14.70
C ARG A 315 -13.38 1.71 15.39
N CYS A 316 -12.41 1.00 14.82
CA CYS A 316 -11.86 -0.25 15.36
C CYS A 316 -12.95 -1.29 15.70
N ASN A 317 -14.03 -1.36 14.92
CA ASN A 317 -15.15 -2.26 15.14
C ASN A 317 -14.77 -3.75 15.01
N ASP A 318 -13.68 -4.07 14.30
CA ASP A 318 -13.09 -5.42 14.22
C ASP A 318 -12.07 -5.68 15.35
N GLY A 319 -11.88 -4.73 16.26
CA GLY A 319 -10.98 -4.88 17.40
C GLY A 319 -9.51 -4.93 17.01
N PHE A 320 -8.89 -6.06 17.28
CA PHE A 320 -7.56 -6.44 16.82
C PHE A 320 -7.70 -7.45 15.67
N PRO A 321 -6.75 -7.48 14.72
CA PRO A 321 -6.74 -8.54 13.71
C PRO A 321 -6.72 -9.93 14.37
N ASP A 322 -7.49 -10.87 13.83
CA ASP A 322 -7.53 -12.26 14.31
C ASP A 322 -6.26 -13.07 13.94
N HIS A 323 -5.42 -12.48 13.08
CA HIS A 323 -4.16 -13.06 12.61
C HIS A 323 -2.97 -12.22 13.06
N GLY A 324 -1.76 -12.82 12.98
CA GLY A 324 -0.53 -12.14 13.34
C GLY A 324 -0.29 -12.04 14.84
N ASN A 325 0.72 -11.26 15.21
CA ASN A 325 1.18 -11.15 16.60
C ASN A 325 1.09 -9.73 17.17
N PHE A 326 0.45 -8.81 16.46
CA PHE A 326 0.33 -7.42 16.91
C PHE A 326 -0.32 -7.30 18.29
N LYS A 327 -1.49 -7.92 18.48
CA LYS A 327 -2.18 -7.96 19.78
C LYS A 327 -1.28 -8.58 20.87
N LYS A 328 -0.69 -9.73 20.57
CA LYS A 328 0.18 -10.45 21.50
C LYS A 328 1.32 -9.55 21.97
N LEU A 329 2.06 -8.93 21.07
CA LEU A 329 3.17 -8.03 21.41
C LEU A 329 2.75 -6.86 22.29
N LEU A 330 1.58 -6.26 22.03
CA LEU A 330 1.07 -5.15 22.83
C LEU A 330 0.67 -5.56 24.26
N PHE A 331 0.12 -6.75 24.43
CA PHE A 331 -0.34 -7.24 25.75
C PHE A 331 0.79 -7.84 26.58
N GLU A 332 1.76 -8.51 25.95
CA GLU A 332 2.93 -9.06 26.63
C GLU A 332 3.95 -7.97 27.02
N HIS A 333 3.97 -6.85 26.27
CA HIS A 333 4.91 -5.75 26.45
C HIS A 333 4.16 -4.42 26.59
N PRO A 334 3.68 -4.04 27.77
CA PRO A 334 2.76 -2.90 27.96
C PRO A 334 3.43 -1.53 27.75
N THR A 335 4.76 -1.45 27.75
CA THR A 335 5.48 -0.20 27.54
C THR A 335 6.14 -0.15 26.15
N PRO A 336 6.27 1.04 25.54
CA PRO A 336 6.97 1.20 24.27
C PRO A 336 8.40 0.67 24.31
N GLU A 337 9.10 0.88 25.44
CA GLU A 337 10.49 0.44 25.65
C GLU A 337 10.59 -1.07 25.60
N ALA A 338 9.70 -1.80 26.29
CA ALA A 338 9.69 -3.26 26.32
C ALA A 338 9.41 -3.85 24.93
N ILE A 339 8.49 -3.25 24.15
CA ILE A 339 8.25 -3.67 22.76
C ILE A 339 9.52 -3.50 21.92
N LEU A 340 10.16 -2.31 22.00
CA LEU A 340 11.35 -2.01 21.20
C LEU A 340 12.54 -2.87 21.60
N GLU A 341 12.76 -3.13 22.89
CA GLU A 341 13.79 -4.03 23.36
C GLU A 341 13.60 -5.45 22.80
N THR A 342 12.35 -5.93 22.79
CA THR A 342 12.02 -7.26 22.26
C THR A 342 12.25 -7.35 20.76
N VAL A 343 11.69 -6.42 19.97
CA VAL A 343 11.75 -6.50 18.49
C VAL A 343 13.14 -6.19 17.94
N LEU A 344 13.96 -5.44 18.68
CA LEU A 344 15.35 -5.13 18.32
C LEU A 344 16.34 -6.19 18.83
N ALA A 345 15.90 -7.20 19.58
CA ALA A 345 16.78 -8.27 20.02
C ALA A 345 17.37 -9.05 18.82
N PRO A 346 18.66 -9.40 18.85
CA PRO A 346 19.31 -10.10 17.75
C PRO A 346 18.56 -11.38 17.35
N GLY A 347 18.19 -11.49 16.06
CA GLY A 347 17.52 -12.66 15.51
C GLY A 347 16.01 -12.71 15.80
N PHE A 348 15.42 -11.72 16.46
CA PHE A 348 13.98 -11.67 16.66
C PHE A 348 13.29 -11.34 15.33
N LEU A 349 12.42 -12.24 14.88
CA LEU A 349 11.61 -12.08 13.68
C LEU A 349 10.24 -12.70 13.96
N LEU A 350 9.22 -11.85 13.99
CA LEU A 350 7.86 -12.28 14.26
C LEU A 350 6.88 -11.57 13.29
N PHE A 351 5.95 -12.32 12.77
CA PHE A 351 4.92 -11.76 11.88
C PHE A 351 4.13 -10.65 12.59
N ASP A 352 3.95 -9.50 11.91
CA ASP A 352 3.32 -8.27 12.39
C ASP A 352 4.08 -7.49 13.49
N GLN A 353 5.35 -7.84 13.78
CA GLN A 353 6.17 -7.08 14.72
C GLN A 353 6.36 -5.62 14.31
N TRP A 354 6.38 -5.35 13.00
CA TRP A 354 6.62 -3.99 12.45
C TRP A 354 5.57 -2.97 12.87
N GLU A 355 4.29 -3.37 12.96
CA GLU A 355 3.24 -2.46 13.38
C GLU A 355 3.28 -2.17 14.88
N ALA A 356 3.64 -3.18 15.70
CA ALA A 356 3.88 -2.99 17.13
C ALA A 356 5.10 -2.08 17.37
N GLN A 357 6.17 -2.27 16.59
CA GLN A 357 7.36 -1.41 16.62
C GLN A 357 7.01 0.05 16.28
N LEU A 358 6.27 0.27 15.21
CA LEU A 358 5.85 1.62 14.79
C LEU A 358 4.99 2.30 15.86
N LEU A 359 4.00 1.59 16.42
CA LEU A 359 3.20 2.13 17.50
C LEU A 359 4.06 2.47 18.74
N ALA A 360 5.04 1.61 19.07
CA ALA A 360 5.96 1.87 20.17
C ALA A 360 6.83 3.11 19.90
N MET A 361 7.35 3.28 18.68
CA MET A 361 8.11 4.47 18.28
C MET A 361 7.28 5.75 18.41
N ILE A 362 6.02 5.71 17.94
CA ILE A 362 5.07 6.84 18.08
C ILE A 362 4.82 7.17 19.56
N ARG A 363 4.56 6.15 20.41
CA ARG A 363 4.30 6.32 21.85
C ARG A 363 5.51 6.82 22.63
N ARG A 364 6.72 6.60 22.15
CA ARG A 364 7.93 7.21 22.73
C ARG A 364 8.03 8.70 22.40
N GLN A 365 7.55 9.11 21.23
CA GLN A 365 7.60 10.50 20.79
C GLN A 365 6.47 11.34 21.39
N ALA A 366 5.25 10.79 21.46
CA ALA A 366 4.04 11.50 21.87
C ALA A 366 3.09 10.59 22.66
N ARG A 367 2.25 11.20 23.48
CA ARG A 367 1.12 10.49 24.09
C ARG A 367 0.08 10.21 23.02
N VAL A 368 -0.57 9.04 23.07
CA VAL A 368 -1.60 8.65 22.12
C VAL A 368 -2.90 8.39 22.88
N GLY A 369 -3.96 9.08 22.46
CA GLY A 369 -5.34 8.79 22.83
C GLY A 369 -6.11 8.25 21.62
N LEU A 370 -6.96 7.25 21.84
CA LEU A 370 -7.79 6.65 20.81
C LEU A 370 -9.26 6.85 21.16
N TYR A 371 -10.01 7.42 20.24
CA TYR A 371 -11.46 7.41 20.24
C TYR A 371 -11.95 6.29 19.31
N SER A 372 -12.61 5.27 19.85
CA SER A 372 -12.98 4.06 19.09
C SER A 372 -14.16 3.34 19.73
N GLU A 373 -14.67 2.32 19.01
CA GLU A 373 -15.61 1.31 19.52
C GLU A 373 -14.86 0.06 20.05
N LEU A 374 -13.54 0.12 20.16
CA LEU A 374 -12.71 -0.95 20.70
C LEU A 374 -13.09 -1.19 22.18
N SER A 375 -13.51 -2.42 22.49
CA SER A 375 -13.92 -2.86 23.83
C SER A 375 -12.79 -3.56 24.59
#